data_77512a53be0bde3d7cb1afcfa416ba0d
#
_entry.id   77512a53be0bde3d7cb1afcfa416ba0d
#
_cell.length_a   1.000
_cell.length_b   1.000
_cell.length_c   1.000
_cell.angle_alpha   90.00
_cell.angle_beta   90.00
_cell.angle_gamma   90.00
#
_symmetry.space_group_name_H-M   'P 1'
#
loop_
_entity.id
_entity.type
_entity.pdbx_description
1 polymer ?
#
loop_
_entity_poly.entity_id
_entity_poly.type
_entity_poly.pdbx_seq_one_letter_code
_entity_poly.pdbx_strand_id
1 'polypeptide(L)'
;MKYMLMFFGDEAGWLALSEEERTAAIGHIGAWVGQHAQAGRIIEGHRLGGKDTATTVRLGAAGRPGEAMVVDGPFIEAKEAIGSYAIIEVPDLDAAITLAKGWPGGGTVEIRPVAEG
;
A
#
# COMPACT_ATOMS: atom_id res chain seq x y z
N MET A 1 -1.80 0.29 -19.37
CA MET A 1 -2.46 1.18 -18.39
C MET A 1 -1.79 1.07 -17.04
N LYS A 2 -1.73 2.18 -16.35
CA LYS A 2 -1.15 2.23 -15.02
C LYS A 2 -2.21 2.19 -13.95
N TYR A 3 -1.95 1.41 -12.92
CA TYR A 3 -2.80 1.33 -11.73
C TYR A 3 -1.95 1.49 -10.49
N MET A 4 -2.55 2.05 -9.44
CA MET A 4 -1.95 1.99 -8.11
C MET A 4 -2.60 0.86 -7.34
N LEU A 5 -1.79 0.00 -6.76
CA LEU A 5 -2.23 -0.99 -5.79
C LEU A 5 -1.90 -0.47 -4.40
N MET A 6 -2.90 -0.46 -3.53
CA MET A 6 -2.72 -0.09 -2.13
C MET A 6 -2.98 -1.33 -1.29
N PHE A 7 -1.98 -1.71 -0.52
CA PHE A 7 -2.02 -2.93 0.28
C PHE A 7 -2.35 -2.58 1.73
N PHE A 8 -3.52 -3.01 2.18
CA PHE A 8 -4.00 -2.77 3.54
C PHE A 8 -3.87 -4.06 4.35
N GLY A 9 -3.39 -3.94 5.58
CA GLY A 9 -3.21 -5.09 6.44
C GLY A 9 -3.42 -4.76 7.91
N ASP A 10 -3.56 -5.82 8.71
CA ASP A 10 -3.67 -5.73 10.16
C ASP A 10 -2.26 -5.64 10.77
N GLU A 11 -1.85 -4.41 11.09
CA GLU A 11 -0.52 -4.16 11.66
C GLU A 11 -0.32 -4.86 13.00
N ALA A 12 -1.34 -4.89 13.84
CA ALA A 12 -1.27 -5.59 15.12
C ALA A 12 -1.05 -7.10 14.92
N GLY A 13 -1.73 -7.68 13.93
CA GLY A 13 -1.52 -9.08 13.56
C GLY A 13 -0.10 -9.34 13.07
N TRP A 14 0.45 -8.43 12.29
CA TRP A 14 1.83 -8.51 11.83
C TRP A 14 2.82 -8.47 13.00
N LEU A 15 2.63 -7.55 13.94
CA LEU A 15 3.51 -7.42 15.10
C LEU A 15 3.38 -8.61 16.06
N ALA A 16 2.25 -9.30 16.05
CA ALA A 16 2.04 -10.49 16.88
C ALA A 16 2.75 -11.74 16.32
N LEU A 17 3.18 -11.72 15.05
CA LEU A 17 3.93 -12.83 14.48
C LEU A 17 5.30 -12.96 15.13
N SER A 18 5.85 -14.18 15.13
CA SER A 18 7.24 -14.40 15.51
C SER A 18 8.19 -13.76 14.51
N GLU A 19 9.42 -13.53 14.92
CA GLU A 19 10.47 -13.02 14.01
C GLU A 19 10.64 -13.95 12.79
N GLU A 20 10.61 -15.27 13.04
CA GLU A 20 10.73 -16.27 11.98
C GLU A 20 9.57 -16.18 10.98
N GLU A 21 8.35 -16.03 11.48
CA GLU A 21 7.18 -15.89 10.62
C GLU A 21 7.22 -14.62 9.79
N ARG A 22 7.65 -13.49 10.39
CA ARG A 22 7.80 -12.23 9.66
C ARG A 22 8.88 -12.34 8.58
N THR A 23 10.00 -12.98 8.89
CA THR A 23 11.09 -13.18 7.93
C THR A 23 10.60 -14.00 6.73
N ALA A 24 9.85 -15.07 6.98
CA ALA A 24 9.28 -15.89 5.93
C ALA A 24 8.30 -15.09 5.05
N ALA A 25 7.42 -14.30 5.67
CA ALA A 25 6.47 -13.47 4.95
C ALA A 25 7.17 -12.41 4.08
N ILE A 26 8.20 -11.76 4.60
CA ILE A 26 9.00 -10.79 3.84
C ILE A 26 9.66 -11.46 2.64
N GLY A 27 10.16 -12.69 2.81
CA GLY A 27 10.73 -13.46 1.73
C GLY A 27 9.73 -13.75 0.60
N HIS A 28 8.51 -14.14 0.95
CA HIS A 28 7.44 -14.38 -0.03
C HIS A 28 7.04 -13.11 -0.77
N ILE A 29 6.92 -12.00 -0.05
CA ILE A 29 6.60 -10.70 -0.64
C ILE A 29 7.72 -10.26 -1.59
N GLY A 30 8.97 -10.39 -1.15
CA GLY A 30 10.13 -10.03 -1.98
C GLY A 30 10.19 -10.84 -3.27
N ALA A 31 9.90 -12.14 -3.21
CA ALA A 31 9.87 -13.00 -4.39
C ALA A 31 8.75 -12.57 -5.35
N TRP A 32 7.57 -12.27 -4.84
CA TRP A 32 6.44 -11.79 -5.65
C TRP A 32 6.78 -10.46 -6.34
N VAL A 33 7.32 -9.50 -5.59
CA VAL A 33 7.73 -8.20 -6.14
C VAL A 33 8.80 -8.39 -7.21
N GLY A 34 9.82 -9.19 -6.94
CA GLY A 34 10.90 -9.46 -7.89
C GLY A 34 10.40 -10.08 -9.19
N GLN A 35 9.51 -11.06 -9.09
CA GLN A 35 8.90 -11.70 -10.26
C GLN A 35 8.18 -10.70 -11.15
N HIS A 36 7.34 -9.87 -10.56
CA HIS A 36 6.53 -8.92 -11.33
C HIS A 36 7.35 -7.71 -11.80
N ALA A 37 8.37 -7.30 -11.06
CA ALA A 37 9.27 -6.24 -11.50
C ALA A 37 10.09 -6.69 -12.71
N GLN A 38 10.62 -7.92 -12.70
CA GLN A 38 11.37 -8.47 -13.85
C GLN A 38 10.50 -8.60 -15.09
N ALA A 39 9.23 -8.89 -14.91
CA ALA A 39 8.29 -9.00 -16.03
C ALA A 39 7.79 -7.63 -16.52
N GLY A 40 8.23 -6.53 -15.92
CA GLY A 40 7.83 -5.18 -16.29
C GLY A 40 6.44 -4.78 -15.81
N ARG A 41 5.83 -5.58 -14.94
CA ARG A 41 4.49 -5.28 -14.41
C ARG A 41 4.51 -4.32 -13.24
N ILE A 42 5.51 -4.40 -12.36
CA ILE A 42 5.69 -3.43 -11.27
C ILE A 42 6.72 -2.40 -11.70
N ILE A 43 6.31 -1.13 -11.75
CA ILE A 43 7.17 -0.01 -12.10
C ILE A 43 7.91 0.50 -10.86
N GLU A 44 7.18 0.67 -9.76
CA GLU A 44 7.73 1.05 -8.47
C GLU A 44 6.84 0.52 -7.37
N GLY A 45 7.39 0.41 -6.17
CA GLY A 45 6.63 0.04 -5.00
C GLY A 45 7.46 0.31 -3.76
N HIS A 46 6.78 0.64 -2.66
CA HIS A 46 7.43 0.95 -1.41
C HIS A 46 6.60 0.47 -0.22
N ARG A 47 7.30 -0.06 0.76
CA ARG A 47 6.73 -0.33 2.07
C ARG A 47 6.71 0.97 2.86
N LEU A 48 5.62 1.20 3.59
CA LEU A 48 5.47 2.37 4.45
C LEU A 48 5.89 2.01 5.88
N GLY A 49 6.34 3.01 6.64
CA GLY A 49 6.51 2.86 8.08
C GLY A 49 5.18 2.57 8.76
N GLY A 50 5.21 2.09 10.00
CA GLY A 50 4.00 1.77 10.74
C GLY A 50 3.07 2.98 10.89
N LYS A 51 1.79 2.72 11.14
CA LYS A 51 0.78 3.79 11.25
C LYS A 51 1.07 4.79 12.36
N ASP A 52 1.82 4.40 13.38
CA ASP A 52 2.26 5.30 14.45
C ASP A 52 3.26 6.36 13.98
N THR A 53 3.89 6.15 12.82
CA THR A 53 4.79 7.14 12.19
C THR A 53 4.05 8.15 11.32
N ALA A 54 2.74 7.98 11.14
CA ALA A 54 1.97 8.84 10.27
C ALA A 54 1.79 10.24 10.86
N THR A 55 1.73 11.22 9.98
CA THR A 55 1.36 12.60 10.32
C THR A 55 0.24 13.01 9.40
N THR A 56 -0.82 13.56 9.94
CA THR A 56 -1.98 14.01 9.18
C THR A 56 -2.06 15.53 9.21
N VAL A 57 -2.22 16.14 8.05
CA VAL A 57 -2.46 17.57 7.94
C VAL A 57 -3.91 17.74 7.48
N ARG A 58 -4.73 18.36 8.33
CA ARG A 58 -6.11 18.72 7.99
C ARG A 58 -6.11 20.14 7.45
N LEU A 59 -6.54 20.28 6.23
CA LEU A 59 -6.62 21.58 5.57
C LEU A 59 -8.00 22.20 5.86
N GLY A 60 -8.01 23.52 6.01
CA GLY A 60 -9.26 24.24 6.04
C GLY A 60 -9.92 24.30 4.68
N ALA A 61 -10.83 25.25 4.48
CA ALA A 61 -11.43 25.47 3.18
C ALA A 61 -10.35 25.80 2.15
N ALA A 62 -10.57 25.39 0.90
CA ALA A 62 -9.63 25.67 -0.19
C ALA A 62 -9.31 27.16 -0.25
N GLY A 63 -8.04 27.52 -0.35
CA GLY A 63 -7.57 28.89 -0.35
C GLY A 63 -7.39 29.50 1.03
N ARG A 64 -7.52 28.72 2.12
CA ARG A 64 -7.35 29.20 3.50
C ARG A 64 -6.26 28.41 4.24
N PRO A 65 -5.01 28.48 3.82
CA PRO A 65 -3.94 27.67 4.40
C PRO A 65 -3.69 27.93 5.90
N GLY A 66 -4.09 29.09 6.42
CA GLY A 66 -3.95 29.40 7.85
C GLY A 66 -4.86 28.59 8.78
N GLU A 67 -5.82 27.85 8.23
CA GLU A 67 -6.73 26.98 9.00
C GLU A 67 -6.20 25.54 9.07
N ALA A 68 -5.03 25.25 8.53
CA ALA A 68 -4.48 23.89 8.54
C ALA A 68 -4.14 23.44 9.96
N MET A 69 -4.42 22.18 10.26
CA MET A 69 -4.05 21.53 11.52
C MET A 69 -3.16 20.34 11.24
N VAL A 70 -2.14 20.15 12.03
CA VAL A 70 -1.23 19.00 11.96
C VAL A 70 -1.48 18.11 13.17
N VAL A 71 -1.74 16.84 12.92
CA VAL A 71 -2.07 15.86 13.95
C VAL A 71 -1.18 14.63 13.77
N ASP A 72 -0.66 14.10 14.87
CA ASP A 72 0.07 12.84 14.86
C ASP A 72 -0.90 11.69 14.61
N GLY A 73 -0.46 10.72 13.83
CA GLY A 73 -1.24 9.53 13.55
C GLY A 73 -1.96 9.59 12.19
N PRO A 74 -2.56 8.46 11.78
CA PRO A 74 -3.26 8.37 10.50
C PRO A 74 -4.59 9.13 10.54
N PHE A 75 -5.05 9.54 9.34
CA PHE A 75 -6.34 10.24 9.20
C PHE A 75 -7.52 9.38 9.67
N ILE A 76 -7.48 8.10 9.35
CA ILE A 76 -8.51 7.15 9.77
C ILE A 76 -7.87 6.08 10.65
N GLU A 77 -8.41 5.91 11.86
CA GLU A 77 -8.06 4.78 12.72
C GLU A 77 -8.87 3.56 12.28
N ALA A 78 -8.20 2.60 11.68
CA ALA A 78 -8.82 1.38 11.20
C ALA A 78 -7.96 0.18 11.60
N LYS A 79 -8.61 -0.98 11.73
CA LYS A 79 -7.90 -2.24 11.99
C LYS A 79 -6.90 -2.54 10.87
N GLU A 80 -7.33 -2.35 9.62
CA GLU A 80 -6.44 -2.47 8.47
C GLU A 80 -5.99 -1.08 8.03
N ALA A 81 -4.69 -0.91 7.93
CA ALA A 81 -4.06 0.33 7.48
C ALA A 81 -3.24 0.06 6.23
N ILE A 82 -3.04 1.09 5.40
CA ILE A 82 -2.15 0.97 4.26
C ILE A 82 -0.73 0.73 4.75
N GLY A 83 -0.13 -0.37 4.30
CA GLY A 83 1.24 -0.73 4.71
C GLY A 83 2.23 -0.65 3.56
N SER A 84 1.76 -0.60 2.32
CA SER A 84 2.59 -0.48 1.14
C SER A 84 1.75 -0.10 -0.07
N TYR A 85 2.43 0.32 -1.13
CA TYR A 85 1.78 0.58 -2.40
C TYR A 85 2.69 0.16 -3.55
N ALA A 86 2.11 0.00 -4.73
CA ALA A 86 2.85 -0.24 -5.96
C ALA A 86 2.17 0.47 -7.13
N ILE A 87 2.97 0.94 -8.07
CA ILE A 87 2.49 1.37 -9.38
C ILE A 87 2.78 0.25 -10.35
N ILE A 88 1.75 -0.19 -11.06
CA ILE A 88 1.85 -1.29 -12.01
C ILE A 88 1.48 -0.84 -13.41
N GLU A 89 2.02 -1.53 -14.41
CA GLU A 89 1.68 -1.35 -15.81
C GLU A 89 1.19 -2.69 -16.35
N VAL A 90 -0.09 -2.75 -16.67
CA VAL A 90 -0.75 -3.96 -17.18
C VAL A 90 -1.77 -3.55 -18.24
N PRO A 91 -2.21 -4.48 -19.11
CA PRO A 91 -3.12 -4.12 -20.20
C PRO A 91 -4.47 -3.59 -19.77
N ASP A 92 -5.05 -4.12 -18.69
CA ASP A 92 -6.41 -3.80 -18.29
C ASP A 92 -6.66 -4.12 -16.81
N LEU A 93 -7.86 -3.83 -16.34
CA LEU A 93 -8.25 -4.07 -14.95
C LEU A 93 -8.22 -5.55 -14.59
N ASP A 94 -8.63 -6.43 -15.49
CA ASP A 94 -8.62 -7.86 -15.22
C ASP A 94 -7.20 -8.37 -14.93
N ALA A 95 -6.22 -7.87 -15.68
CA ALA A 95 -4.82 -8.19 -15.43
C ALA A 95 -4.33 -7.64 -14.07
N ALA A 96 -4.78 -6.44 -13.69
CA ALA A 96 -4.47 -5.86 -12.38
C ALA A 96 -5.08 -6.69 -11.25
N ILE A 97 -6.32 -7.15 -11.42
CA ILE A 97 -7.00 -8.01 -10.44
C ILE A 97 -6.27 -9.34 -10.30
N THR A 98 -5.88 -9.96 -11.41
CA THR A 98 -5.13 -11.21 -11.39
C THR A 98 -3.81 -11.06 -10.63
N LEU A 99 -3.10 -9.96 -10.87
CA LEU A 99 -1.86 -9.66 -10.18
C LEU A 99 -2.10 -9.48 -8.68
N ALA A 100 -3.13 -8.71 -8.31
CA ALA A 100 -3.46 -8.45 -6.92
C ALA A 100 -3.87 -9.72 -6.16
N LYS A 101 -4.57 -10.65 -6.82
CA LYS A 101 -4.95 -11.94 -6.21
C LYS A 101 -3.75 -12.78 -5.81
N GLY A 102 -2.60 -12.56 -6.43
CA GLY A 102 -1.36 -13.26 -6.10
C GLY A 102 -0.58 -12.64 -4.95
N TRP A 103 -1.03 -11.51 -4.39
CA TRP A 103 -0.34 -10.85 -3.29
C TRP A 103 -0.23 -11.77 -2.07
N PRO A 104 1.01 -12.09 -1.62
CA PRO A 104 1.19 -13.06 -0.54
C PRO A 104 1.04 -12.48 0.87
N GLY A 105 0.87 -11.17 0.99
CA GLY A 105 0.81 -10.51 2.30
C GLY A 105 -0.55 -10.56 2.98
N GLY A 106 -1.58 -11.09 2.31
CA GLY A 106 -2.92 -11.12 2.88
C GLY A 106 -3.56 -9.72 2.95
N GLY A 107 -4.62 -9.60 3.72
CA GLY A 107 -5.33 -8.34 3.90
C GLY A 107 -6.20 -7.98 2.69
N THR A 108 -6.21 -6.70 2.36
CA THR A 108 -7.04 -6.14 1.29
C THR A 108 -6.17 -5.35 0.32
N VAL A 109 -6.45 -5.48 -0.96
CA VAL A 109 -5.76 -4.69 -1.99
C VAL A 109 -6.80 -3.82 -2.69
N GLU A 110 -6.61 -2.51 -2.64
CA GLU A 110 -7.41 -1.57 -3.41
C GLU A 110 -6.67 -1.23 -4.70
N ILE A 111 -7.38 -1.28 -5.82
CA ILE A 111 -6.82 -1.02 -7.15
C ILE A 111 -7.46 0.26 -7.68
N ARG A 112 -6.66 1.23 -8.07
CA ARG A 112 -7.17 2.45 -8.69
C ARG A 112 -6.41 2.77 -9.97
N PRO A 113 -7.10 3.06 -11.06
CA PRO A 113 -6.40 3.51 -12.27
C PRO A 113 -5.72 4.86 -12.01
N VAL A 114 -4.52 4.99 -12.53
CA VAL A 114 -3.83 6.29 -12.49
C VAL A 114 -4.49 7.18 -13.53
N ALA A 115 -4.97 8.34 -13.09
CA ALA A 115 -5.62 9.28 -13.99
C ALA A 115 -4.64 9.82 -15.03
N GLU A 116 -5.07 9.91 -16.26
CA GLU A 116 -4.30 10.50 -17.34
C GLU A 116 -4.66 11.99 -17.46
N GLY A 117 -3.68 12.79 -17.72
CA GLY A 117 -3.85 14.22 -17.90
C GLY A 117 -3.46 15.03 -16.72
#